data_51f9e086698e8482382d06bdd260b3c2
#
_entry.id   51f9e086698e8482382d06bdd260b3c2
#
_cell.length_a   1.000
_cell.length_b   1.000
_cell.length_c   1.000
_cell.angle_alpha   90.00
_cell.angle_beta   90.00
_cell.angle_gamma   90.00
#
_symmetry.space_group_name_H-M   'P 1'
#
loop_
_entity.id
_entity.type
_entity.pdbx_description
1 polymer ?
#
loop_
_entity_poly.entity_id
_entity_poly.type
_entity_poly.pdbx_seq_one_letter_code
_entity_poly.pdbx_strand_id
1 'polypeptide(L)'
;MTARPLSLYALVAGVLFTAVVLGWDAATPRAALPETLRGGGAAAMSPLLTRIAESFPPPPESAEALTETTARLALTEDELRRSTQQADLATTPHIAALSDQGHDIVLGRVVAVGAPGAAGPERLTIDLGTEDGIALDQSVVAADGLVGRTVRVGRTTSDVLIVGAADLVVGARALDSQLLGTVTPPASGDPAAREHGELTLTTISFGDLRTGEQVVTVGSPDDTPFVAGIPVGKITSVDPPRGRVDVTATLLPAVDIGTLDVVAVIVPGGR
;
A
#
# COMPACT_ATOMS: atom_id res chain seq x y z
N MET A 1 43.92 -4.26 -46.54
CA MET A 1 44.17 -5.23 -45.48
C MET A 1 42.86 -5.99 -45.27
N THR A 2 42.84 -7.24 -45.70
CA THR A 2 41.66 -8.08 -45.88
C THR A 2 41.19 -8.64 -44.52
N ALA A 3 40.00 -8.29 -44.08
CA ALA A 3 39.36 -8.86 -42.88
C ALA A 3 39.08 -10.37 -43.11
N ARG A 4 39.46 -11.15 -42.15
CA ARG A 4 39.47 -12.62 -42.18
C ARG A 4 38.09 -13.22 -42.34
N PRO A 5 37.85 -14.14 -43.31
CA PRO A 5 36.53 -14.79 -43.53
C PRO A 5 36.13 -15.78 -42.43
N LEU A 6 37.02 -16.07 -41.45
CA LEU A 6 36.72 -17.02 -40.37
C LEU A 6 35.57 -16.62 -39.45
N SER A 7 35.30 -15.33 -39.26
CA SER A 7 34.22 -14.86 -38.39
C SER A 7 32.85 -15.06 -39.03
N LEU A 8 32.75 -14.94 -40.35
CA LEU A 8 31.49 -15.11 -41.09
C LEU A 8 31.08 -16.60 -41.11
N TYR A 9 32.04 -17.51 -41.28
CA TYR A 9 31.78 -18.95 -41.24
C TYR A 9 31.37 -19.45 -39.86
N ALA A 10 31.91 -18.89 -38.77
CA ALA A 10 31.53 -19.22 -37.42
C ALA A 10 30.11 -18.74 -37.12
N LEU A 11 29.72 -17.57 -37.59
CA LEU A 11 28.37 -17.04 -37.43
C LEU A 11 27.31 -17.83 -38.21
N VAL A 12 27.61 -18.18 -39.45
CA VAL A 12 26.76 -19.01 -40.31
C VAL A 12 26.62 -20.42 -39.72
N ALA A 13 27.69 -21.00 -39.20
CA ALA A 13 27.65 -22.31 -38.56
C ALA A 13 26.82 -22.29 -37.26
N GLY A 14 26.88 -21.23 -36.47
CA GLY A 14 26.07 -21.02 -35.28
C GLY A 14 24.57 -20.90 -35.58
N VAL A 15 24.22 -20.13 -36.59
CA VAL A 15 22.82 -19.96 -37.03
C VAL A 15 22.28 -21.27 -37.61
N LEU A 16 23.06 -22.00 -38.42
CA LEU A 16 22.67 -23.31 -38.94
C LEU A 16 22.47 -24.35 -37.84
N PHE A 17 23.38 -24.40 -36.85
CA PHE A 17 23.24 -25.28 -35.69
C PHE A 17 21.99 -24.98 -34.87
N THR A 18 21.68 -23.71 -34.64
CA THR A 18 20.46 -23.29 -33.93
C THR A 18 19.20 -23.67 -34.71
N ALA A 19 19.20 -23.48 -36.02
CA ALA A 19 18.08 -23.87 -36.89
C ALA A 19 17.85 -25.40 -36.92
N VAL A 20 18.93 -26.19 -36.91
CA VAL A 20 18.85 -27.67 -36.87
C VAL A 20 18.30 -28.13 -35.51
N VAL A 21 18.73 -27.52 -34.39
CA VAL A 21 18.23 -27.87 -33.04
C VAL A 21 16.76 -27.50 -32.88
N LEU A 22 16.34 -26.33 -33.36
CA LEU A 22 14.93 -25.89 -33.33
C LEU A 22 14.06 -26.74 -34.29
N GLY A 23 14.59 -27.08 -35.45
CA GLY A 23 13.90 -27.95 -36.42
C GLY A 23 13.71 -29.40 -35.90
N TRP A 24 14.66 -29.91 -35.14
CA TRP A 24 14.58 -31.21 -34.51
C TRP A 24 13.55 -31.26 -33.37
N ASP A 25 13.53 -30.21 -32.53
CA ASP A 25 12.56 -30.08 -31.43
C ASP A 25 11.11 -29.97 -31.96
N ALA A 26 10.93 -29.31 -33.11
CA ALA A 26 9.62 -29.21 -33.78
C ALA A 26 9.20 -30.51 -34.47
N ALA A 27 10.14 -31.36 -34.92
CA ALA A 27 9.85 -32.61 -35.67
C ALA A 27 9.65 -33.84 -34.75
N THR A 28 10.07 -33.79 -33.47
CA THR A 28 9.98 -34.92 -32.54
C THR A 28 9.29 -34.57 -31.21
N PRO A 29 7.96 -34.46 -31.19
CA PRO A 29 7.22 -34.00 -30.00
C PRO A 29 7.23 -34.98 -28.81
N ARG A 30 7.93 -36.12 -28.88
CA ARG A 30 8.00 -37.15 -27.83
C ARG A 30 9.38 -37.40 -27.21
N ALA A 31 10.43 -36.78 -27.71
CA ALA A 31 11.75 -36.87 -27.11
C ALA A 31 12.06 -35.57 -26.33
N ALA A 32 11.56 -35.47 -25.10
CA ALA A 32 11.97 -34.42 -24.18
C ALA A 32 13.48 -34.51 -23.96
N LEU A 33 14.23 -33.54 -24.44
CA LEU A 33 15.66 -33.40 -24.11
C LEU A 33 15.80 -33.31 -22.58
N PRO A 34 16.71 -34.10 -21.96
CA PRO A 34 16.92 -34.04 -20.51
C PRO A 34 17.21 -32.61 -20.09
N GLU A 35 16.64 -32.18 -18.96
CA GLU A 35 16.81 -30.83 -18.40
C GLU A 35 18.28 -30.40 -18.25
N THR A 36 19.17 -31.37 -18.09
CA THR A 36 20.63 -31.16 -18.04
C THR A 36 21.21 -30.60 -19.32
N LEU A 37 20.62 -30.86 -20.50
CA LEU A 37 21.06 -30.30 -21.77
C LEU A 37 20.47 -28.90 -22.02
N ARG A 38 19.27 -28.60 -21.50
CA ARG A 38 18.71 -27.24 -21.55
C ARG A 38 19.45 -26.26 -20.65
N GLY A 39 19.82 -26.69 -19.44
CA GLY A 39 20.58 -25.88 -18.50
C GLY A 39 22.05 -25.68 -18.94
N GLY A 40 22.69 -26.72 -19.47
CA GLY A 40 24.08 -26.69 -19.92
C GLY A 40 24.32 -25.81 -21.17
N GLY A 41 23.36 -25.80 -22.10
CA GLY A 41 23.44 -24.96 -23.31
C GLY A 41 23.34 -23.46 -22.97
N ALA A 42 22.45 -23.09 -22.08
CA ALA A 42 22.31 -21.70 -21.62
C ALA A 42 23.53 -21.23 -20.84
N ALA A 43 24.09 -22.06 -19.97
CA ALA A 43 25.30 -21.76 -19.20
C ALA A 43 26.57 -21.63 -20.07
N ALA A 44 26.67 -22.44 -21.10
CA ALA A 44 27.85 -22.39 -22.03
C ALA A 44 27.78 -21.19 -22.99
N MET A 45 26.58 -20.73 -23.37
CA MET A 45 26.41 -19.60 -24.28
C MET A 45 26.43 -18.25 -23.55
N SER A 46 26.10 -18.21 -22.23
CA SER A 46 26.07 -17.01 -21.44
C SER A 46 27.37 -16.16 -21.53
N PRO A 47 28.59 -16.71 -21.34
CA PRO A 47 29.80 -15.90 -21.42
C PRO A 47 30.11 -15.39 -22.84
N LEU A 48 29.64 -16.09 -23.88
CA LEU A 48 29.78 -15.66 -25.26
C LEU A 48 28.85 -14.52 -25.60
N LEU A 49 27.58 -14.59 -25.16
CA LEU A 49 26.59 -13.53 -25.33
C LEU A 49 26.96 -12.27 -24.55
N THR A 50 27.52 -12.41 -23.35
CA THR A 50 28.01 -11.28 -22.54
C THR A 50 29.18 -10.58 -23.24
N ARG A 51 30.15 -11.33 -23.79
CA ARG A 51 31.26 -10.75 -24.53
C ARG A 51 30.81 -10.08 -25.85
N ILE A 52 29.81 -10.61 -26.51
CA ILE A 52 29.24 -9.98 -27.72
C ILE A 52 28.50 -8.69 -27.33
N ALA A 53 27.73 -8.71 -26.27
CA ALA A 53 27.03 -7.51 -25.77
C ALA A 53 28.02 -6.41 -25.33
N GLU A 54 29.12 -6.76 -24.67
CA GLU A 54 30.20 -5.83 -24.31
C GLU A 54 30.94 -5.27 -25.52
N SER A 55 31.00 -6.03 -26.62
CA SER A 55 31.71 -5.62 -27.85
C SER A 55 30.90 -4.66 -28.74
N PHE A 56 29.58 -4.59 -28.49
CA PHE A 56 28.65 -3.68 -29.18
C PHE A 56 27.80 -2.95 -28.14
N PRO A 57 28.38 -2.00 -27.38
CA PRO A 57 27.56 -1.17 -26.51
C PRO A 57 26.53 -0.46 -27.37
N PRO A 58 25.25 -0.36 -26.93
CA PRO A 58 24.26 0.40 -27.65
C PRO A 58 24.76 1.84 -27.83
N PRO A 59 24.47 2.50 -28.94
CA PRO A 59 24.86 3.89 -29.13
C PRO A 59 24.36 4.73 -27.94
N PRO A 60 25.14 5.69 -27.45
CA PRO A 60 24.79 6.49 -26.26
C PRO A 60 23.42 7.15 -26.39
N GLU A 61 23.03 7.57 -27.57
CA GLU A 61 21.71 8.13 -27.86
C GLU A 61 20.54 7.15 -27.55
N SER A 62 20.76 5.84 -27.79
CA SER A 62 19.71 4.84 -27.48
C SER A 62 19.64 4.53 -25.99
N ALA A 63 20.74 4.61 -25.25
CA ALA A 63 20.75 4.45 -23.80
C ALA A 63 20.06 5.65 -23.09
N GLU A 64 20.33 6.86 -23.58
CA GLU A 64 19.67 8.08 -23.07
C GLU A 64 18.17 8.07 -23.39
N ALA A 65 17.78 7.71 -24.62
CA ALA A 65 16.38 7.59 -25.01
C ALA A 65 15.62 6.53 -24.21
N LEU A 66 16.25 5.39 -23.89
CA LEU A 66 15.66 4.37 -23.02
C LEU A 66 15.49 4.89 -21.59
N THR A 67 16.46 5.61 -21.06
CA THR A 67 16.38 6.20 -19.71
C THR A 67 15.28 7.26 -19.65
N GLU A 68 15.19 8.11 -20.66
CA GLU A 68 14.12 9.13 -20.75
C GLU A 68 12.73 8.47 -20.88
N THR A 69 12.62 7.44 -21.70
CA THR A 69 11.34 6.73 -21.89
C THR A 69 10.91 6.00 -20.62
N THR A 70 11.83 5.34 -19.91
CA THR A 70 11.51 4.68 -18.63
C THR A 70 11.14 5.68 -17.54
N ALA A 71 11.81 6.84 -17.50
CA ALA A 71 11.44 7.90 -16.56
C ALA A 71 10.04 8.48 -16.88
N ARG A 72 9.72 8.69 -18.15
CA ARG A 72 8.37 9.15 -18.56
C ARG A 72 7.30 8.12 -18.22
N LEU A 73 7.56 6.83 -18.47
CA LEU A 73 6.61 5.76 -18.11
C LEU A 73 6.36 5.73 -16.61
N ALA A 74 7.40 5.79 -15.77
CA ALA A 74 7.27 5.81 -14.32
C ALA A 74 6.42 7.00 -13.82
N LEU A 75 6.62 8.19 -14.40
CA LEU A 75 5.81 9.37 -14.06
C LEU A 75 4.34 9.20 -14.47
N THR A 76 4.09 8.64 -15.65
CA THR A 76 2.72 8.43 -16.14
C THR A 76 1.99 7.35 -15.35
N GLU A 77 2.69 6.28 -14.96
CA GLU A 77 2.13 5.23 -14.11
C GLU A 77 1.80 5.77 -12.71
N ASP A 78 2.65 6.62 -12.15
CA ASP A 78 2.41 7.25 -10.85
C ASP A 78 1.21 8.22 -10.91
N GLU A 79 1.10 9.01 -11.96
CA GLU A 79 -0.04 9.91 -12.18
C GLU A 79 -1.35 9.13 -12.38
N LEU A 80 -1.33 8.04 -13.14
CA LEU A 80 -2.49 7.16 -13.32
C LEU A 80 -2.91 6.53 -12.00
N ARG A 81 -1.96 6.03 -11.21
CA ARG A 81 -2.23 5.45 -9.89
C ARG A 81 -2.91 6.46 -8.97
N ARG A 82 -2.40 7.70 -8.91
CA ARG A 82 -2.99 8.78 -8.11
C ARG A 82 -4.41 9.13 -8.57
N SER A 83 -4.61 9.27 -9.87
CA SER A 83 -5.93 9.54 -10.45
C SER A 83 -6.93 8.44 -10.10
N THR A 84 -6.51 7.18 -10.15
CA THR A 84 -7.35 6.04 -9.76
C THR A 84 -7.68 6.09 -8.27
N GLN A 85 -6.71 6.32 -7.40
CA GLN A 85 -6.95 6.45 -5.97
C GLN A 85 -7.89 7.61 -5.61
N GLN A 86 -7.77 8.76 -6.29
CA GLN A 86 -8.69 9.88 -6.11
C GLN A 86 -10.12 9.52 -6.55
N ALA A 87 -10.28 8.82 -7.66
CA ALA A 87 -11.58 8.37 -8.14
C ALA A 87 -12.20 7.33 -7.19
N ASP A 88 -11.41 6.40 -6.69
CA ASP A 88 -11.83 5.38 -5.72
C ASP A 88 -12.30 6.03 -4.42
N LEU A 89 -11.55 7.02 -3.91
CA LEU A 89 -11.94 7.80 -2.74
C LEU A 89 -13.31 8.47 -2.96
N ALA A 90 -13.51 9.17 -4.05
CA ALA A 90 -14.73 9.92 -4.33
C ALA A 90 -15.97 9.00 -4.47
N THR A 91 -15.79 7.75 -4.90
CA THR A 91 -16.86 6.77 -5.10
C THR A 91 -17.09 5.83 -3.92
N THR A 92 -16.24 5.90 -2.90
CA THR A 92 -16.30 5.01 -1.74
C THR A 92 -17.59 5.27 -0.92
N PRO A 93 -18.37 4.22 -0.58
CA PRO A 93 -19.70 4.39 0.03
C PRO A 93 -19.73 5.19 1.33
N HIS A 94 -18.73 5.01 2.21
CA HIS A 94 -18.68 5.76 3.47
C HIS A 94 -18.35 7.24 3.26
N ILE A 95 -17.52 7.58 2.27
CA ILE A 95 -17.20 8.97 1.92
C ILE A 95 -18.40 9.64 1.26
N ALA A 96 -19.07 8.95 0.34
CA ALA A 96 -20.30 9.44 -0.26
C ALA A 96 -21.38 9.70 0.82
N ALA A 97 -21.56 8.78 1.76
CA ALA A 97 -22.49 8.96 2.88
C ALA A 97 -22.16 10.16 3.77
N LEU A 98 -20.87 10.46 3.99
CA LEU A 98 -20.45 11.64 4.74
C LEU A 98 -20.74 12.94 3.99
N SER A 99 -20.53 12.95 2.68
CA SER A 99 -20.90 14.08 1.83
C SER A 99 -22.42 14.33 1.84
N ASP A 100 -23.23 13.27 1.79
CA ASP A 100 -24.69 13.34 1.89
C ASP A 100 -25.17 13.85 3.26
N GLN A 101 -24.37 13.65 4.32
CA GLN A 101 -24.62 14.18 5.67
C GLN A 101 -24.23 15.66 5.81
N GLY A 102 -23.67 16.26 4.77
CA GLY A 102 -23.30 17.68 4.75
C GLY A 102 -21.88 17.98 5.22
N HIS A 103 -21.00 16.99 5.25
CA HIS A 103 -19.57 17.21 5.47
C HIS A 103 -18.89 17.61 4.17
N ASP A 104 -18.02 18.59 4.25
CA ASP A 104 -17.13 18.94 3.16
C ASP A 104 -15.93 17.98 3.17
N ILE A 105 -15.56 17.47 2.00
CA ILE A 105 -14.48 16.51 1.83
C ILE A 105 -13.36 17.15 1.00
N VAL A 106 -12.21 17.35 1.61
CA VAL A 106 -11.04 17.95 0.98
C VAL A 106 -10.00 16.87 0.70
N LEU A 107 -9.70 16.65 -0.59
CA LEU A 107 -8.72 15.65 -1.02
C LEU A 107 -7.31 16.22 -0.96
N GLY A 108 -6.39 15.45 -0.39
CA GLY A 108 -4.98 15.79 -0.29
C GLY A 108 -4.06 14.59 -0.51
N ARG A 109 -2.77 14.85 -0.52
CA ARG A 109 -1.74 13.83 -0.73
C ARG A 109 -0.83 13.73 0.47
N VAL A 110 -0.33 12.53 0.70
CA VAL A 110 0.75 12.30 1.66
C VAL A 110 2.06 12.79 1.05
N VAL A 111 2.69 13.78 1.68
CA VAL A 111 3.95 14.38 1.21
C VAL A 111 5.16 14.00 2.07
N ALA A 112 4.92 13.52 3.30
CA ALA A 112 5.97 13.01 4.16
C ALA A 112 5.43 11.98 5.16
N VAL A 113 6.32 11.08 5.57
CA VAL A 113 6.08 10.11 6.63
C VAL A 113 7.01 10.45 7.79
N GLY A 114 6.45 10.59 8.99
CA GLY A 114 7.22 10.85 10.20
C GLY A 114 8.13 9.69 10.60
N ALA A 115 9.02 9.94 11.54
CA ALA A 115 9.87 8.89 12.08
C ALA A 115 9.03 7.74 12.64
N PRO A 116 9.43 6.48 12.41
CA PRO A 116 8.71 5.34 12.93
C PRO A 116 8.80 5.31 14.46
N GLY A 117 7.67 5.16 15.13
CA GLY A 117 7.59 4.77 16.53
C GLY A 117 7.83 3.27 16.70
N ALA A 118 7.53 2.75 17.88
CA ALA A 118 7.74 1.33 18.19
C ALA A 118 6.87 0.37 17.35
N ALA A 119 5.75 0.87 16.80
CA ALA A 119 4.78 0.10 16.03
C ALA A 119 4.64 0.56 14.56
N GLY A 120 5.61 1.31 14.03
CA GLY A 120 5.56 1.88 12.70
C GLY A 120 5.50 3.41 12.70
N PRO A 121 5.23 4.06 11.55
CA PRO A 121 5.10 5.50 11.50
C PRO A 121 3.92 5.97 12.36
N GLU A 122 4.12 7.00 13.16
CA GLU A 122 3.05 7.55 14.02
C GLU A 122 2.36 8.76 13.39
N ARG A 123 3.01 9.39 12.39
CA ARG A 123 2.51 10.62 11.76
C ARG A 123 2.75 10.60 10.26
N LEU A 124 1.83 11.23 9.55
CA LEU A 124 1.96 11.59 8.15
C LEU A 124 1.85 13.10 8.02
N THR A 125 2.49 13.67 7.00
CA THR A 125 2.25 15.07 6.59
C THR A 125 1.51 15.05 5.26
N ILE A 126 0.45 15.83 5.17
CA ILE A 126 -0.38 16.00 3.97
C ILE A 126 -0.23 17.41 3.41
N ASP A 127 -0.46 17.58 2.10
CA ASP A 127 -0.36 18.86 1.36
C ASP A 127 -1.64 19.73 1.48
N LEU A 128 -2.31 19.65 2.63
CA LEU A 128 -3.46 20.47 2.97
C LEU A 128 -3.21 21.26 4.23
N GLY A 129 -3.65 22.50 4.27
CA GLY A 129 -3.48 23.39 5.40
C GLY A 129 -4.66 24.32 5.67
N THR A 130 -4.41 25.39 6.41
CA THR A 130 -5.46 26.39 6.71
C THR A 130 -5.97 27.10 5.46
N GLU A 131 -5.17 27.19 4.38
CA GLU A 131 -5.61 27.76 3.10
C GLU A 131 -6.67 26.88 2.42
N ASP A 132 -6.68 25.59 2.73
CA ASP A 132 -7.65 24.61 2.21
C ASP A 132 -8.83 24.37 3.17
N GLY A 133 -8.93 25.16 4.24
CA GLY A 133 -9.98 25.05 5.26
C GLY A 133 -9.74 23.99 6.33
N ILE A 134 -8.51 23.43 6.39
CA ILE A 134 -8.18 22.41 7.38
C ILE A 134 -7.97 23.04 8.76
N ALA A 135 -8.50 22.38 9.77
CA ALA A 135 -8.37 22.72 11.18
C ALA A 135 -7.80 21.54 11.99
N LEU A 136 -7.51 21.78 13.26
CA LEU A 136 -7.13 20.73 14.21
C LEU A 136 -8.29 19.78 14.48
N ASP A 137 -7.95 18.55 14.83
CA ASP A 137 -8.91 17.52 15.24
C ASP A 137 -9.97 17.17 14.17
N GLN A 138 -9.59 17.16 12.91
CA GLN A 138 -10.43 16.68 11.81
C GLN A 138 -10.06 15.25 11.44
N SER A 139 -11.08 14.43 11.12
CA SER A 139 -10.89 13.06 10.64
C SER A 139 -10.18 13.04 9.30
N VAL A 140 -9.17 12.20 9.18
CA VAL A 140 -8.49 11.91 7.92
C VAL A 140 -8.78 10.47 7.54
N VAL A 141 -9.25 10.25 6.31
CA VAL A 141 -9.72 8.96 5.80
C VAL A 141 -9.09 8.62 4.46
N ALA A 142 -9.07 7.34 4.16
CA ALA A 142 -8.76 6.79 2.84
C ALA A 142 -9.97 6.00 2.31
N ALA A 143 -9.85 5.44 1.10
CA ALA A 143 -10.91 4.63 0.51
C ALA A 143 -11.32 3.44 1.40
N ASP A 144 -10.38 2.85 2.12
CA ASP A 144 -10.63 1.67 2.95
C ASP A 144 -11.07 2.01 4.38
N GLY A 145 -10.85 3.26 4.87
CA GLY A 145 -11.26 3.64 6.21
C GLY A 145 -10.47 4.78 6.85
N LEU A 146 -10.42 4.75 8.18
CA LEU A 146 -9.80 5.79 9.00
C LEU A 146 -8.27 5.73 8.93
N VAL A 147 -7.66 6.85 8.54
CA VAL A 147 -6.21 7.07 8.61
C VAL A 147 -5.81 7.63 9.98
N GLY A 148 -6.54 8.63 10.47
CA GLY A 148 -6.22 9.28 11.72
C GLY A 148 -6.92 10.61 11.92
N ARG A 149 -6.26 11.55 12.61
CA ARG A 149 -6.75 12.92 12.81
C ARG A 149 -5.64 13.95 12.62
N THR A 150 -6.00 15.17 12.24
CA THR A 150 -5.07 16.29 12.16
C THR A 150 -4.64 16.75 13.57
N VAL A 151 -3.33 16.87 13.82
CA VAL A 151 -2.78 17.28 15.13
C VAL A 151 -1.93 18.54 15.07
N ARG A 152 -1.49 18.93 13.87
CA ARG A 152 -0.85 20.21 13.62
C ARG A 152 -1.31 20.68 12.25
N VAL A 153 -1.65 21.94 12.13
CA VAL A 153 -2.07 22.54 10.87
C VAL A 153 -1.21 23.75 10.59
N GLY A 154 -0.50 23.71 9.48
CA GLY A 154 0.25 24.82 8.91
C GLY A 154 -0.59 25.53 7.85
N ARG A 155 0.04 26.46 7.13
CA ARG A 155 -0.64 27.23 6.09
C ARG A 155 -1.03 26.37 4.88
N THR A 156 -0.12 25.49 4.45
CA THR A 156 -0.25 24.64 3.24
C THR A 156 -0.04 23.15 3.50
N THR A 157 0.27 22.76 4.74
CA THR A 157 0.50 21.35 5.11
C THR A 157 -0.04 21.08 6.50
N SER A 158 -0.40 19.85 6.80
CA SER A 158 -0.84 19.42 8.13
C SER A 158 -0.21 18.09 8.51
N ASP A 159 0.02 17.90 9.81
CA ASP A 159 0.43 16.61 10.36
C ASP A 159 -0.79 15.84 10.86
N VAL A 160 -0.87 14.59 10.46
CA VAL A 160 -1.90 13.63 10.82
C VAL A 160 -1.33 12.59 11.77
N LEU A 161 -1.94 12.44 12.94
CA LEU A 161 -1.66 11.35 13.87
C LEU A 161 -2.45 10.13 13.41
N ILE A 162 -1.75 9.05 13.08
CA ILE A 162 -2.39 7.87 12.46
C ILE A 162 -2.96 6.90 13.50
N VAL A 163 -3.93 6.11 13.08
CA VAL A 163 -4.47 5.01 13.89
C VAL A 163 -3.36 4.00 14.18
N GLY A 164 -3.17 3.66 15.46
CA GLY A 164 -2.06 2.84 15.92
C GLY A 164 -0.87 3.64 16.50
N ALA A 165 -0.90 4.98 16.40
CA ALA A 165 0.05 5.81 17.15
C ALA A 165 -0.19 5.71 18.66
N ALA A 166 0.89 5.79 19.45
CA ALA A 166 0.84 5.59 20.91
C ALA A 166 -0.16 6.51 21.63
N ASP A 167 -0.30 7.74 21.14
CA ASP A 167 -1.14 8.78 21.74
C ASP A 167 -2.54 8.86 21.12
N LEU A 168 -2.93 7.90 20.28
CA LEU A 168 -4.24 7.93 19.63
C LEU A 168 -5.15 6.81 20.16
N VAL A 169 -6.27 7.22 20.74
CA VAL A 169 -7.37 6.32 21.14
C VAL A 169 -8.60 6.65 20.31
N VAL A 170 -9.17 5.65 19.64
CA VAL A 170 -10.36 5.80 18.81
C VAL A 170 -11.54 5.09 19.46
N GLY A 171 -12.63 5.83 19.73
CA GLY A 171 -13.91 5.24 20.14
C GLY A 171 -14.50 4.44 18.97
N ALA A 172 -14.83 3.18 19.21
CA ALA A 172 -15.22 2.26 18.15
C ALA A 172 -16.40 1.38 18.54
N ARG A 173 -17.08 0.85 17.51
CA ARG A 173 -18.18 -0.10 17.63
C ARG A 173 -17.95 -1.27 16.68
N ALA A 174 -18.06 -2.48 17.20
CA ALA A 174 -18.15 -3.69 16.40
C ALA A 174 -19.56 -3.79 15.78
N LEU A 175 -19.65 -4.00 14.46
CA LEU A 175 -20.93 -3.82 13.75
C LEU A 175 -21.95 -4.92 14.00
N ASP A 176 -21.52 -6.18 14.12
CA ASP A 176 -22.45 -7.31 14.28
C ASP A 176 -22.90 -7.43 15.75
N SER A 177 -21.95 -7.40 16.67
CA SER A 177 -22.22 -7.52 18.11
C SER A 177 -22.75 -6.23 18.74
N GLN A 178 -22.62 -5.08 18.08
CA GLN A 178 -22.96 -3.74 18.56
C GLN A 178 -22.19 -3.32 19.83
N LEU A 179 -21.11 -4.02 20.17
CA LEU A 179 -20.30 -3.72 21.33
C LEU A 179 -19.48 -2.44 21.13
N LEU A 180 -19.55 -1.57 22.11
CA LEU A 180 -18.74 -0.36 22.18
C LEU A 180 -17.38 -0.66 22.83
N GLY A 181 -16.36 0.03 22.35
CA GLY A 181 -15.01 -0.11 22.89
C GLY A 181 -14.09 1.00 22.42
N THR A 182 -12.84 0.83 22.72
CA THR A 182 -11.75 1.70 22.26
C THR A 182 -10.75 0.92 21.46
N VAL A 183 -10.28 1.51 20.38
CA VAL A 183 -9.16 0.99 19.58
C VAL A 183 -7.90 1.76 19.96
N THR A 184 -6.85 1.02 20.29
CA THR A 184 -5.55 1.51 20.71
C THR A 184 -4.45 0.79 19.94
N PRO A 185 -3.20 1.29 19.95
CA PRO A 185 -2.06 0.50 19.47
C PRO A 185 -1.95 -0.81 20.25
N PRO A 186 -1.25 -1.83 19.72
CA PRO A 186 -1.05 -3.10 20.41
C PRO A 186 -0.36 -2.88 21.74
N ALA A 187 -0.76 -3.66 22.75
CA ALA A 187 -0.18 -3.60 24.07
C ALA A 187 1.34 -3.78 24.00
N SER A 188 2.08 -2.92 24.72
CA SER A 188 3.54 -2.98 24.77
C SER A 188 3.99 -4.33 25.31
N GLY A 189 4.54 -5.19 24.44
CA GLY A 189 5.06 -6.51 24.87
C GLY A 189 4.85 -7.66 23.87
N ASP A 190 3.95 -7.52 22.90
CA ASP A 190 3.82 -8.53 21.85
C ASP A 190 4.57 -8.10 20.57
N PRO A 191 5.75 -8.69 20.30
CA PRO A 191 6.52 -8.38 19.09
C PRO A 191 5.79 -8.78 17.80
N ALA A 192 4.98 -9.85 17.85
CA ALA A 192 4.27 -10.36 16.68
C ALA A 192 3.15 -9.41 16.23
N ALA A 193 2.41 -8.82 17.16
CA ALA A 193 1.38 -7.82 16.86
C ALA A 193 1.94 -6.53 16.22
N ARG A 194 3.21 -6.20 16.53
CA ARG A 194 3.89 -5.02 15.97
C ARG A 194 4.34 -5.21 14.53
N GLU A 195 4.70 -6.42 14.14
CA GLU A 195 5.19 -6.72 12.79
C GLU A 195 4.11 -6.50 11.72
N HIS A 196 2.83 -6.57 12.09
CA HIS A 196 1.70 -6.47 11.17
C HIS A 196 0.91 -5.17 11.30
N GLY A 197 1.35 -4.22 12.15
CA GLY A 197 0.61 -2.98 12.40
C GLY A 197 -0.76 -3.21 13.04
N GLU A 198 -0.95 -4.33 13.73
CA GLU A 198 -2.21 -4.71 14.36
C GLU A 198 -2.63 -3.70 15.45
N LEU A 199 -3.93 -3.61 15.68
CA LEU A 199 -4.55 -2.75 16.69
C LEU A 199 -5.24 -3.61 17.75
N THR A 200 -5.49 -3.03 18.92
CA THR A 200 -6.23 -3.68 20.00
C THR A 200 -7.59 -3.01 20.18
N LEU A 201 -8.68 -3.78 20.09
CA LEU A 201 -10.00 -3.37 20.54
C LEU A 201 -10.20 -3.84 21.98
N THR A 202 -10.60 -2.93 22.86
CA THR A 202 -11.03 -3.26 24.22
C THR A 202 -12.48 -2.80 24.38
N THR A 203 -13.41 -3.71 24.64
CA THR A 203 -14.82 -3.38 24.83
C THR A 203 -15.08 -2.82 26.24
N ILE A 204 -16.13 -2.02 26.40
CA ILE A 204 -16.53 -1.49 27.71
C ILE A 204 -17.46 -2.43 28.47
N SER A 205 -17.95 -3.49 27.84
CA SER A 205 -18.87 -4.47 28.41
C SER A 205 -18.57 -5.87 27.88
N PHE A 206 -18.98 -6.86 28.63
CA PHE A 206 -18.93 -8.25 28.20
C PHE A 206 -19.89 -8.49 27.03
N GLY A 207 -19.46 -9.30 26.07
CA GLY A 207 -20.26 -9.69 24.92
C GLY A 207 -19.47 -10.59 23.96
N ASP A 208 -20.14 -11.11 22.95
CA ASP A 208 -19.58 -12.06 22.01
C ASP A 208 -19.06 -11.33 20.75
N LEU A 209 -17.78 -10.98 20.76
CA LEU A 209 -17.07 -10.56 19.55
C LEU A 209 -16.79 -11.75 18.65
N ARG A 210 -16.78 -11.51 17.32
CA ARG A 210 -16.51 -12.54 16.32
C ARG A 210 -15.32 -12.18 15.43
N THR A 211 -14.49 -13.16 15.14
CA THR A 211 -13.48 -13.01 14.10
C THR A 211 -14.13 -12.71 12.77
N GLY A 212 -13.58 -11.75 12.05
CA GLY A 212 -14.12 -11.27 10.79
C GLY A 212 -15.10 -10.10 10.92
N GLU A 213 -15.53 -9.74 12.13
CA GLU A 213 -16.42 -8.61 12.38
C GLU A 213 -15.73 -7.27 12.08
N GLN A 214 -16.46 -6.37 11.43
CA GLN A 214 -15.95 -5.04 11.10
C GLN A 214 -16.15 -4.09 12.28
N VAL A 215 -15.15 -3.24 12.50
CA VAL A 215 -15.13 -2.23 13.55
C VAL A 215 -15.14 -0.84 12.92
N VAL A 216 -16.04 0.03 13.36
CA VAL A 216 -16.20 1.40 12.86
C VAL A 216 -16.09 2.41 13.99
N THR A 217 -15.83 3.67 13.66
CA THR A 217 -15.84 4.78 14.62
C THR A 217 -17.23 5.01 15.18
N VAL A 218 -17.31 5.34 16.46
CA VAL A 218 -18.59 5.76 17.11
C VAL A 218 -18.93 7.21 16.78
N GLY A 219 -17.91 8.01 16.48
CA GLY A 219 -18.03 9.45 16.35
C GLY A 219 -17.72 10.19 17.65
N SER A 220 -17.60 11.49 17.52
CA SER A 220 -17.33 12.41 18.62
C SER A 220 -18.36 13.53 18.61
N PRO A 221 -18.53 14.30 19.72
CA PRO A 221 -19.35 15.49 19.70
C PRO A 221 -18.92 16.46 18.58
N ASP A 222 -19.86 16.99 17.85
CA ASP A 222 -19.63 17.90 16.71
C ASP A 222 -18.69 17.32 15.63
N ASP A 223 -18.68 15.96 15.50
CA ASP A 223 -17.87 15.20 14.55
C ASP A 223 -16.35 15.44 14.63
N THR A 224 -15.89 15.93 15.78
CA THR A 224 -14.46 16.18 16.06
C THR A 224 -14.01 15.46 17.32
N PRO A 225 -12.88 14.71 17.31
CA PRO A 225 -11.97 14.50 16.18
C PRO A 225 -12.42 13.44 15.18
N PHE A 226 -13.44 12.64 15.48
CA PHE A 226 -13.86 11.52 14.61
C PHE A 226 -15.33 11.60 14.22
N VAL A 227 -15.58 11.46 12.94
CA VAL A 227 -16.91 11.26 12.39
C VAL A 227 -17.34 9.80 12.61
N ALA A 228 -18.62 9.56 12.81
CA ALA A 228 -19.18 8.23 13.04
C ALA A 228 -19.21 7.37 11.77
N GLY A 229 -19.10 6.03 11.92
CA GLY A 229 -19.32 5.07 10.84
C GLY A 229 -18.14 4.83 9.90
N ILE A 230 -16.96 5.40 10.18
CA ILE A 230 -15.76 5.18 9.37
C ILE A 230 -15.15 3.83 9.76
N PRO A 231 -14.82 2.95 8.78
CA PRO A 231 -14.11 1.69 9.06
C PRO A 231 -12.76 1.94 9.72
N VAL A 232 -12.50 1.25 10.83
CA VAL A 232 -11.21 1.29 11.54
C VAL A 232 -10.39 0.04 11.25
N GLY A 233 -11.06 -1.12 11.19
CA GLY A 233 -10.42 -2.40 10.93
C GLY A 233 -11.36 -3.58 11.05
N LYS A 234 -10.78 -4.76 10.99
CA LYS A 234 -11.48 -6.04 11.07
C LYS A 234 -10.88 -6.92 12.14
N ILE A 235 -11.71 -7.56 12.97
CA ILE A 235 -11.27 -8.45 14.04
C ILE A 235 -10.60 -9.69 13.43
N THR A 236 -9.34 -9.94 13.80
CA THR A 236 -8.57 -11.12 13.39
C THR A 236 -8.58 -12.21 14.47
N SER A 237 -8.56 -11.82 15.73
CA SER A 237 -8.66 -12.75 16.85
C SER A 237 -9.35 -12.11 18.06
N VAL A 238 -9.98 -12.93 18.88
CA VAL A 238 -10.60 -12.52 20.14
C VAL A 238 -9.90 -13.22 21.27
N ASP A 239 -9.46 -12.46 22.27
CA ASP A 239 -8.76 -13.02 23.42
C ASP A 239 -9.71 -13.86 24.28
N PRO A 240 -9.23 -14.98 24.86
CA PRO A 240 -10.04 -15.76 25.78
C PRO A 240 -10.40 -14.93 27.02
N PRO A 241 -11.62 -15.08 27.53
CA PRO A 241 -12.08 -14.32 28.70
C PRO A 241 -11.17 -14.63 29.91
N ARG A 242 -10.60 -13.58 30.49
CA ARG A 242 -9.69 -13.69 31.66
C ARG A 242 -10.36 -13.27 32.96
N GLY A 243 -11.68 -13.42 33.04
CA GLY A 243 -12.46 -13.04 34.25
C GLY A 243 -12.65 -11.52 34.40
N ARG A 244 -12.41 -10.74 33.34
CA ARG A 244 -12.67 -9.29 33.26
C ARG A 244 -14.05 -9.02 32.68
N VAL A 245 -14.54 -7.80 32.86
CA VAL A 245 -15.83 -7.35 32.30
C VAL A 245 -15.69 -6.96 30.84
N ASP A 246 -14.47 -6.61 30.43
CA ASP A 246 -14.11 -6.23 29.07
C ASP A 246 -13.63 -7.45 28.26
N VAL A 247 -13.88 -7.40 26.96
CA VAL A 247 -13.35 -8.35 25.98
C VAL A 247 -12.30 -7.62 25.13
N THR A 248 -11.15 -8.26 24.93
CA THR A 248 -10.07 -7.75 24.10
C THR A 248 -10.01 -8.53 22.79
N ALA A 249 -9.77 -7.85 21.71
CA ALA A 249 -9.61 -8.44 20.39
C ALA A 249 -8.49 -7.75 19.61
N THR A 250 -7.85 -8.49 18.73
CA THR A 250 -6.87 -7.96 17.78
C THR A 250 -7.57 -7.57 16.49
N LEU A 251 -7.22 -6.42 15.94
CA LEU A 251 -7.73 -5.91 14.68
C LEU A 251 -6.61 -5.76 13.65
N LEU A 252 -6.92 -6.14 12.42
CA LEU A 252 -6.16 -5.67 11.26
C LEU A 252 -6.72 -4.30 10.86
N PRO A 253 -5.89 -3.24 10.76
CA PRO A 253 -6.32 -1.94 10.29
C PRO A 253 -7.01 -2.02 8.92
N ALA A 254 -8.00 -1.16 8.68
CA ALA A 254 -8.66 -1.07 7.38
C ALA A 254 -7.73 -0.47 6.32
N VAL A 255 -6.86 0.46 6.72
CA VAL A 255 -5.95 1.19 5.83
C VAL A 255 -4.52 0.70 5.99
N ASP A 256 -3.87 0.39 4.87
CA ASP A 256 -2.43 0.16 4.82
C ASP A 256 -1.70 1.49 4.61
N ILE A 257 -1.05 1.96 5.67
CA ILE A 257 -0.29 3.22 5.66
C ILE A 257 0.91 3.15 4.71
N GLY A 258 1.46 1.97 4.47
CA GLY A 258 2.65 1.78 3.62
C GLY A 258 2.41 2.08 2.13
N THR A 259 1.16 2.00 1.69
CA THR A 259 0.76 2.22 0.28
C THR A 259 -0.08 3.48 0.09
N LEU A 260 -0.29 4.25 1.16
CA LEU A 260 -1.17 5.40 1.17
C LEU A 260 -0.55 6.61 0.46
N ASP A 261 -1.20 7.11 -0.57
CA ASP A 261 -0.77 8.29 -1.35
C ASP A 261 -1.81 9.42 -1.26
N VAL A 262 -3.09 9.08 -1.38
CA VAL A 262 -4.20 10.05 -1.36
C VAL A 262 -5.06 9.84 -0.12
N VAL A 263 -5.44 10.95 0.51
CA VAL A 263 -6.32 10.99 1.67
C VAL A 263 -7.42 12.02 1.48
N ALA A 264 -8.47 11.90 2.26
CA ALA A 264 -9.50 12.91 2.39
C ALA A 264 -9.54 13.42 3.84
N VAL A 265 -9.63 14.73 4.01
CA VAL A 265 -9.92 15.34 5.31
C VAL A 265 -11.40 15.69 5.35
N ILE A 266 -12.08 15.26 6.41
CA ILE A 266 -13.50 15.54 6.62
C ILE A 266 -13.58 16.85 7.40
N VAL A 267 -14.09 17.88 6.74
CA VAL A 267 -14.34 19.19 7.34
C VAL A 267 -15.81 19.22 7.77
N PRO A 268 -16.10 19.44 9.07
CA PRO A 268 -17.49 19.58 9.51
C PRO A 268 -18.18 20.68 8.72
N GLY A 269 -19.28 20.36 8.08
CA GLY A 269 -20.07 21.36 7.36
C GLY A 269 -20.53 22.46 8.32
N GLY A 270 -20.34 23.71 7.95
CA GLY A 270 -20.81 24.83 8.73
C GLY A 270 -22.32 24.77 8.89
N ARG A 271 -22.80 24.56 10.13
CA ARG A 271 -24.23 24.70 10.50
C ARG A 271 -24.66 26.15 10.51
#